data_7656cc6f84ca745a3ec5b570b8436a39
#
_entry.id   7656cc6f84ca745a3ec5b570b8436a39
#
_cell.length_a   1.000
_cell.length_b   1.000
_cell.length_c   1.000
_cell.angle_alpha   90.00
_cell.angle_beta   90.00
_cell.angle_gamma   90.00
#
_symmetry.space_group_name_H-M   'P 1'
#
loop_
_entity.id
_entity.type
_entity.pdbx_description
1 polymer ?
#
loop_
_entity_poly.entity_id
_entity_poly.type
_entity_poly.pdbx_seq_one_letter_code
_entity_poly.pdbx_strand_id
1 'polypeptide(L)'
;MSVGNDTMPGPRLIRFSIALVWLYEGLWCKVLGGLPSHAAVISSVPFIGPAGSRVALITLGLVECGIAAWVSSGQRMRQAAIVQTVLLVAMNAGGLIWAWRLIPDPPGMILQNFAFLMLIWVATEDRLHDAHA
;
A
#
# COMPACT_ATOMS: atom_id res chain seq x y z
N MET A 1 30.63 24.63 -17.50
CA MET A 1 30.05 24.19 -16.21
C MET A 1 28.99 23.16 -16.50
N SER A 2 29.28 21.88 -16.26
CA SER A 2 28.31 20.81 -16.32
C SER A 2 27.40 20.98 -15.10
N VAL A 3 26.18 21.46 -15.32
CA VAL A 3 25.12 21.36 -14.32
C VAL A 3 24.88 19.87 -14.15
N GLY A 4 25.18 19.32 -12.98
CA GLY A 4 24.95 17.92 -12.69
C GLY A 4 23.51 17.57 -13.05
N ASN A 5 23.34 16.54 -13.86
CA ASN A 5 22.04 15.90 -14.04
C ASN A 5 21.65 15.37 -12.66
N ASP A 6 20.92 16.16 -11.92
CA ASP A 6 20.16 15.66 -10.77
C ASP A 6 19.09 14.74 -11.35
N THR A 7 19.49 13.49 -11.60
CA THR A 7 18.61 12.47 -12.12
C THR A 7 17.62 12.09 -11.03
N MET A 8 16.48 12.73 -11.04
CA MET A 8 15.31 12.27 -10.28
C MET A 8 15.04 10.80 -10.64
N PRO A 9 14.64 9.99 -9.66
CA PRO A 9 14.27 8.60 -9.94
C PRO A 9 13.25 8.53 -11.08
N GLY A 10 13.54 7.71 -12.09
CA GLY A 10 12.64 7.58 -13.24
C GLY A 10 11.24 7.07 -12.82
N PRO A 11 10.19 7.39 -13.60
CA PRO A 11 8.82 6.99 -13.29
C PRO A 11 8.65 5.48 -13.09
N ARG A 12 9.42 4.69 -13.80
CA ARG A 12 9.43 3.22 -13.65
C ARG A 12 9.93 2.79 -12.27
N LEU A 13 10.99 3.41 -11.79
CA LEU A 13 11.57 3.09 -10.47
C LEU A 13 10.58 3.43 -9.36
N ILE A 14 9.88 4.55 -9.46
CA ILE A 14 8.86 4.95 -8.48
C ILE A 14 7.71 3.93 -8.48
N ARG A 15 7.21 3.52 -9.64
CA ARG A 15 6.15 2.50 -9.74
C ARG A 15 6.58 1.15 -9.17
N PHE A 16 7.78 0.70 -9.47
CA PHE A 16 8.31 -0.56 -8.93
C PHE A 16 8.49 -0.49 -7.42
N SER A 17 8.91 0.65 -6.89
CA SER A 17 9.01 0.85 -5.43
C SER A 17 7.64 0.73 -4.75
N ILE A 18 6.61 1.35 -5.31
CA ILE A 18 5.23 1.23 -4.82
C ILE A 18 4.73 -0.22 -4.93
N ALA A 19 4.93 -0.85 -6.08
CA ALA A 19 4.53 -2.24 -6.31
C ALA A 19 5.22 -3.21 -5.34
N LEU A 20 6.49 -2.96 -5.02
CA LEU A 20 7.24 -3.78 -4.08
C LEU A 20 6.67 -3.70 -2.65
N VAL A 21 6.25 -2.51 -2.22
CA VAL A 21 5.58 -2.35 -0.91
C VAL A 21 4.28 -3.16 -0.87
N TRP A 22 3.43 -3.02 -1.89
CA TRP A 22 2.17 -3.77 -1.96
C TRP A 22 2.38 -5.28 -2.05
N LEU A 23 3.40 -5.71 -2.79
CA LEU A 23 3.74 -7.12 -2.90
C LEU A 23 4.24 -7.68 -1.56
N TYR A 24 5.09 -6.95 -0.86
CA TYR A 24 5.57 -7.35 0.46
C TYR A 24 4.42 -7.45 1.47
N GLU A 25 3.58 -6.43 1.54
CA GLU A 25 2.43 -6.41 2.44
C GLU A 25 1.40 -7.49 2.09
N GLY A 26 1.10 -7.68 0.82
CA GLY A 26 0.11 -8.65 0.37
C GLY A 26 0.63 -10.08 0.44
N LEU A 27 1.72 -10.37 -0.22
CA LEU A 27 2.22 -11.74 -0.34
C LEU A 27 2.88 -12.22 0.95
N TRP A 28 3.90 -11.51 1.42
CA TRP A 28 4.67 -11.95 2.58
C TRP A 28 3.88 -11.81 3.88
N CYS A 29 3.36 -10.62 4.16
CA CYS A 29 2.74 -10.36 5.44
C CYS A 29 1.39 -11.05 5.62
N LYS A 30 0.61 -11.18 4.55
CA LYS A 30 -0.77 -11.67 4.62
C LYS A 30 -0.96 -13.07 4.05
N VAL A 31 -0.62 -13.30 2.79
CA VAL A 31 -0.85 -14.62 2.16
C VAL A 31 0.04 -15.69 2.77
N LEU A 32 1.33 -15.41 2.91
CA LEU A 32 2.30 -16.35 3.51
C LEU A 32 2.36 -16.29 5.04
N GLY A 33 1.71 -15.31 5.66
CA GLY A 33 1.63 -15.21 7.11
C GLY A 33 2.94 -14.82 7.79
N GLY A 34 3.81 -14.06 7.11
CA GLY A 34 5.12 -13.63 7.63
C GLY A 34 5.05 -12.69 8.84
N LEU A 35 3.92 -12.00 9.04
CA LEU A 35 3.66 -11.16 10.22
C LEU A 35 2.37 -11.58 10.92
N PRO A 36 2.45 -12.35 12.04
CA PRO A 36 1.27 -12.80 12.78
C PRO A 36 0.41 -11.67 13.34
N SER A 37 0.98 -10.49 13.54
CA SER A 37 0.25 -9.29 14.01
C SER A 37 -0.90 -8.87 13.08
N HIS A 38 -0.77 -9.09 11.77
CA HIS A 38 -1.83 -8.79 10.82
C HIS A 38 -3.08 -9.65 11.05
N ALA A 39 -2.90 -10.93 11.36
CA ALA A 39 -4.01 -11.81 11.71
C ALA A 39 -4.70 -11.37 13.01
N ALA A 40 -3.94 -10.95 14.00
CA ALA A 40 -4.47 -10.45 15.26
C ALA A 40 -5.31 -9.17 15.06
N VAL A 41 -4.82 -8.23 14.24
CA VAL A 41 -5.55 -7.00 13.91
C VAL A 41 -6.88 -7.30 13.21
N ILE A 42 -6.87 -8.16 12.19
CA ILE A 42 -8.09 -8.53 11.45
C ILE A 42 -9.08 -9.30 12.33
N SER A 43 -8.59 -10.16 13.22
CA SER A 43 -9.43 -10.90 14.19
C SER A 43 -10.16 -9.98 15.17
N SER A 44 -9.64 -8.79 15.42
CA SER A 44 -10.24 -7.79 16.30
C SER A 44 -11.48 -7.10 15.69
N VAL A 45 -11.69 -7.20 14.39
CA VAL A 45 -12.85 -6.61 13.72
C VAL A 45 -14.10 -7.43 14.07
N PRO A 46 -15.15 -6.81 14.68
CA PRO A 46 -16.25 -7.56 15.30
C PRO A 46 -17.01 -8.51 14.37
N PHE A 47 -17.14 -8.13 13.08
CA PHE A 47 -17.90 -8.94 12.09
C PHE A 47 -17.03 -9.94 11.33
N ILE A 48 -15.70 -9.93 11.52
CA ILE A 48 -14.78 -10.92 10.92
C ILE A 48 -14.46 -12.01 11.95
N GLY A 49 -14.01 -11.61 13.12
CA GLY A 49 -13.64 -12.50 14.21
C GLY A 49 -12.48 -13.46 13.88
N PRO A 50 -12.08 -14.33 14.84
CA PRO A 50 -10.97 -15.25 14.65
C PRO A 50 -11.23 -16.29 13.54
N ALA A 51 -12.46 -16.75 13.37
CA ALA A 51 -12.81 -17.79 12.39
C ALA A 51 -12.70 -17.28 10.95
N GLY A 52 -13.07 -16.02 10.70
CA GLY A 52 -13.01 -15.41 9.37
C GLY A 52 -11.67 -14.73 9.05
N SER A 53 -10.79 -14.56 10.04
CA SER A 53 -9.58 -13.75 9.91
C SER A 53 -8.61 -14.26 8.83
N ARG A 54 -8.43 -15.57 8.73
CA ARG A 54 -7.55 -16.17 7.72
C ARG A 54 -8.05 -15.93 6.29
N VAL A 55 -9.33 -16.12 6.05
CA VAL A 55 -9.94 -15.88 4.74
C VAL A 55 -9.86 -14.40 4.38
N ALA A 56 -10.20 -13.52 5.33
CA ALA A 56 -10.12 -12.08 5.13
C ALA A 56 -8.67 -11.63 4.85
N LEU A 57 -7.71 -12.17 5.58
CA LEU A 57 -6.29 -11.86 5.44
C LEU A 57 -5.75 -12.27 4.06
N ILE A 58 -6.05 -13.48 3.61
CA ILE A 58 -5.63 -13.99 2.30
C ILE A 58 -6.31 -13.18 1.19
N THR A 59 -7.60 -12.90 1.31
CA THR A 59 -8.33 -12.10 0.33
C THR A 59 -7.73 -10.70 0.21
N LEU A 60 -7.48 -10.04 1.32
CA LEU A 60 -6.84 -8.73 1.34
C LEU A 60 -5.43 -8.78 0.73
N GLY A 61 -4.64 -9.78 1.08
CA GLY A 61 -3.30 -9.98 0.53
C GLY A 61 -3.31 -10.19 -0.98
N LEU A 62 -4.29 -10.93 -1.52
CA LEU A 62 -4.44 -11.12 -2.97
C LEU A 62 -4.86 -9.81 -3.67
N VAL A 63 -5.71 -9.00 -3.05
CA VAL A 63 -6.05 -7.67 -3.56
C VAL A 63 -4.80 -6.79 -3.63
N GLU A 64 -3.97 -6.80 -2.60
CA GLU A 64 -2.72 -6.03 -2.57
C GLU A 64 -1.72 -6.51 -3.64
N CYS A 65 -1.60 -7.82 -3.86
CA CYS A 65 -0.81 -8.37 -4.97
C CYS A 65 -1.35 -7.92 -6.34
N GLY A 66 -2.66 -7.88 -6.50
CA GLY A 66 -3.31 -7.33 -7.69
C GLY A 66 -3.01 -5.85 -7.92
N ILE A 67 -2.99 -5.05 -6.86
CA ILE A 67 -2.57 -3.65 -6.91
C ILE A 67 -1.10 -3.53 -7.33
N ALA A 68 -0.23 -4.36 -6.79
CA ALA A 68 1.19 -4.38 -7.18
C ALA A 68 1.36 -4.64 -8.69
N ALA A 69 0.62 -5.61 -9.23
CA ALA A 69 0.63 -5.90 -10.66
C ALA A 69 0.06 -4.73 -11.48
N TRP A 70 -1.02 -4.12 -11.04
CA TRP A 70 -1.64 -2.97 -11.70
C TRP A 70 -0.68 -1.78 -11.77
N VAL A 71 -0.10 -1.38 -10.63
CA VAL A 71 0.86 -0.28 -10.56
C VAL A 71 2.08 -0.55 -11.44
N SER A 72 2.59 -1.78 -11.45
CA SER A 72 3.72 -2.18 -12.30
C SER A 72 3.40 -2.01 -13.79
N SER A 73 2.17 -2.25 -14.20
CA SER A 73 1.74 -2.07 -15.59
C SER A 73 1.76 -0.60 -16.05
N GLY A 74 1.66 0.33 -15.10
CA GLY A 74 1.61 1.76 -15.37
C GLY A 74 0.32 2.24 -16.06
N GLN A 75 -0.71 1.41 -16.13
CA GLN A 75 -1.98 1.76 -16.77
C GLN A 75 -2.91 2.44 -15.77
N ARG A 76 -3.60 3.49 -16.24
CA ARG A 76 -4.63 4.19 -15.45
C ARG A 76 -4.16 4.57 -14.04
N MET A 77 -2.98 5.15 -13.93
CA MET A 77 -2.30 5.43 -12.66
C MET A 77 -3.14 6.27 -11.69
N ARG A 78 -3.94 7.21 -12.20
CA ARG A 78 -4.83 7.99 -11.33
C ARG A 78 -5.90 7.13 -10.66
N GLN A 79 -6.50 6.19 -11.40
CA GLN A 79 -7.48 5.26 -10.83
C GLN A 79 -6.80 4.31 -9.83
N ALA A 80 -5.62 3.82 -10.16
CA ALA A 80 -4.81 3.02 -9.23
C ALA A 80 -4.50 3.80 -7.95
N ALA A 81 -4.15 5.09 -8.04
CA ALA A 81 -3.89 5.93 -6.87
C ALA A 81 -5.14 6.11 -5.99
N ILE A 82 -6.32 6.28 -6.60
CA ILE A 82 -7.59 6.37 -5.86
C ILE A 82 -7.86 5.08 -5.09
N VAL A 83 -7.74 3.93 -5.75
CA VAL A 83 -7.96 2.62 -5.11
C VAL A 83 -6.97 2.39 -3.97
N GLN A 84 -5.70 2.69 -4.18
CA GLN A 84 -4.67 2.59 -3.15
C GLN A 84 -4.96 3.50 -1.95
N THR A 85 -5.39 4.73 -2.22
CA THR A 85 -5.76 5.70 -1.17
C THR A 85 -6.93 5.18 -0.33
N VAL A 86 -8.00 4.72 -0.98
CA VAL A 86 -9.17 4.17 -0.29
C VAL A 86 -8.78 2.96 0.56
N LEU A 87 -7.99 2.04 0.02
CA LEU A 87 -7.55 0.86 0.74
C LEU A 87 -6.66 1.21 1.94
N LEU A 88 -5.67 2.08 1.77
CA LEU A 88 -4.81 2.53 2.87
C LEU A 88 -5.60 3.22 3.98
N VAL A 89 -6.49 4.13 3.63
CA VAL A 89 -7.32 4.82 4.62
C VAL A 89 -8.23 3.84 5.35
N ALA A 90 -8.87 2.92 4.64
CA ALA A 90 -9.75 1.92 5.25
C ALA A 90 -8.98 0.98 6.19
N MET A 91 -7.81 0.51 5.80
CA MET A 91 -6.98 -0.38 6.62
C MET A 91 -6.46 0.34 7.87
N ASN A 92 -5.98 1.58 7.74
CA ASN A 92 -5.52 2.36 8.87
C ASN A 92 -6.66 2.69 9.84
N ALA A 93 -7.82 3.13 9.32
CA ALA A 93 -8.99 3.41 10.13
C ALA A 93 -9.46 2.14 10.88
N GLY A 94 -9.54 1.01 10.19
CA GLY A 94 -9.91 -0.26 10.80
C GLY A 94 -8.94 -0.70 11.91
N GLY A 95 -7.65 -0.60 11.66
CA GLY A 95 -6.63 -0.90 12.66
C GLY A 95 -6.73 0.00 13.89
N LEU A 96 -6.88 1.31 13.68
CA LEU A 96 -6.97 2.29 14.78
C LEU A 96 -8.27 2.17 15.58
N ILE A 97 -9.40 1.85 14.94
CA ILE A 97 -10.69 1.73 15.62
C ILE A 97 -10.77 0.45 16.46
N TRP A 98 -10.40 -0.69 15.88
CA TRP A 98 -10.63 -1.99 16.52
C TRP A 98 -9.40 -2.65 17.11
N ALA A 99 -8.20 -2.23 16.71
CA ALA A 99 -6.96 -2.91 17.08
C ALA A 99 -5.82 -1.98 17.51
N TRP A 100 -6.11 -0.74 17.89
CA TRP A 100 -5.07 0.25 18.21
C TRP A 100 -4.08 -0.21 19.27
N ARG A 101 -4.53 -1.03 20.22
CA ARG A 101 -3.68 -1.60 21.29
C ARG A 101 -2.70 -2.66 20.78
N LEU A 102 -2.97 -3.24 19.60
CA LEU A 102 -2.11 -4.24 18.98
C LEU A 102 -1.08 -3.59 18.05
N ILE A 103 -1.20 -2.30 17.78
CA ILE A 103 -0.27 -1.55 16.93
C ILE A 103 0.82 -0.97 17.85
N PRO A 104 2.10 -1.40 17.68
CA PRO A 104 3.17 -0.96 18.58
C PRO A 104 3.43 0.55 18.54
N ASP A 105 3.29 1.17 17.38
CA ASP A 105 3.54 2.60 17.15
C ASP A 105 2.50 3.19 16.21
N PRO A 106 1.29 3.53 16.69
CA PRO A 106 0.25 4.10 15.86
C PRO A 106 0.65 5.41 15.16
N PRO A 107 1.30 6.38 15.82
CA PRO A 107 1.75 7.59 15.14
C PRO A 107 2.76 7.32 14.02
N GLY A 108 3.72 6.44 14.24
CA GLY A 108 4.69 6.03 13.23
C GLY A 108 4.03 5.36 12.04
N MET A 109 3.07 4.49 12.28
CA MET A 109 2.28 3.85 11.22
C MET A 109 1.56 4.88 10.35
N ILE A 110 0.90 5.86 10.96
CA ILE A 110 0.20 6.93 10.23
C ILE A 110 1.18 7.74 9.39
N LEU A 111 2.31 8.11 9.98
CA LEU A 111 3.33 8.89 9.29
C LEU A 111 3.93 8.16 8.09
N GLN A 112 4.26 6.88 8.24
CA GLN A 112 4.78 6.04 7.16
C GLN A 112 3.77 5.86 6.04
N ASN A 113 2.51 5.60 6.38
CA ASN A 113 1.44 5.47 5.38
C ASN A 113 1.13 6.79 4.69
N PHE A 114 1.24 7.91 5.38
CA PHE A 114 1.13 9.24 4.75
C PHE A 114 2.25 9.47 3.74
N ALA A 115 3.50 9.17 4.08
CA ALA A 115 4.63 9.30 3.16
C ALA A 115 4.46 8.37 1.94
N PHE A 116 4.00 7.15 2.16
CA PHE A 116 3.70 6.21 1.08
C PHE A 116 2.56 6.72 0.18
N LEU A 117 1.52 7.30 0.76
CA LEU A 117 0.42 7.92 0.03
C LEU A 117 0.90 9.07 -0.86
N MET A 118 1.80 9.91 -0.36
CA MET A 118 2.41 10.98 -1.16
C MET A 118 3.18 10.40 -2.36
N LEU A 119 3.95 9.33 -2.16
CA LEU A 119 4.66 8.65 -3.25
C LEU A 119 3.70 8.10 -4.32
N ILE A 120 2.58 7.52 -3.90
CA ILE A 120 1.53 7.01 -4.80
C ILE A 120 1.01 8.14 -5.71
N TRP A 121 0.74 9.33 -5.15
CA TRP A 121 0.23 10.45 -5.91
C TRP A 121 1.29 11.10 -6.79
N VAL A 122 2.53 11.20 -6.35
CA VAL A 122 3.65 11.66 -7.19
C VAL A 122 3.79 10.78 -8.44
N ALA A 123 3.61 9.48 -8.32
CA ALA A 123 3.67 8.56 -9.45
C ALA A 123 2.58 8.82 -10.52
N THR A 124 1.49 9.50 -10.18
CA THR A 124 0.46 9.89 -11.15
C THR A 124 0.85 11.15 -11.92
N GLU A 125 1.57 12.08 -11.30
CA GLU A 125 1.94 13.36 -11.91
C GLU A 125 3.01 13.20 -12.97
N ASP A 126 3.97 12.34 -12.79
CA ASP A 126 5.03 12.06 -13.76
C ASP A 126 4.47 11.63 -15.13
N ARG A 127 3.31 10.99 -15.15
CA ARG A 127 2.62 10.59 -16.37
C ARG A 127 1.95 11.77 -17.10
N LEU A 128 1.53 12.78 -16.39
CA LEU A 128 0.91 13.97 -16.98
C LEU A 128 1.94 14.83 -17.71
N HIS A 129 3.18 14.84 -17.25
CA HIS A 129 4.29 15.53 -17.92
C HIS A 129 4.70 14.82 -19.21
N ASP A 130 4.76 13.49 -19.21
CA ASP A 130 5.11 12.68 -20.39
C ASP A 130 4.02 12.76 -21.50
N ALA A 131 2.76 12.99 -21.13
CA ALA A 131 1.65 13.11 -22.08
C ALA A 131 1.58 14.48 -22.78
N HIS A 132 2.28 15.49 -22.24
CA HIS A 132 2.33 16.86 -22.80
C HIS A 132 3.67 17.20 -23.45
N ALA A 133 4.60 16.29 -23.44
CA ALA A 133 5.86 16.39 -24.16
C ALA A 133 5.77 15.66 -25.50
#